data_24bec3233569085ee01f287aa74f50cf
#
_entry.id   24bec3233569085ee01f287aa74f50cf
#
_cell.length_a   1.000
_cell.length_b   1.000
_cell.length_c   1.000
_cell.angle_alpha   90.00
_cell.angle_beta   90.00
_cell.angle_gamma   90.00
#
_symmetry.space_group_name_H-M   'P 1'
#
loop_
_entity.id
_entity.type
_entity.pdbx_description
1 polymer ?
#
loop_
_entity_poly.entity_id
_entity_poly.type
_entity_poly.pdbx_seq_one_letter_code
_entity_poly.pdbx_strand_id
1 'polypeptide(L)'
;MLKYLPVISDKLPVPYNADETLKGYIGYDIGESEECGFSVFRLNGYTMEIVDVITDCDDETAEGFIRSSLNYGANRGAYIAFYKAEGFREIAKTLGFRENSENILEGEIPELLAGHCCKNK
;
A
#
# COMPACT_ATOMS: atom_id res chain seq x y z
N MET A 1 -1.85 16.07 -10.89
CA MET A 1 -0.74 15.21 -10.48
C MET A 1 -0.86 14.83 -9.01
N LEU A 2 -0.76 13.57 -8.73
CA LEU A 2 -0.89 13.07 -7.37
C LEU A 2 0.43 13.08 -6.61
N LYS A 3 0.34 13.36 -5.33
CA LYS A 3 1.46 13.31 -4.42
C LYS A 3 1.10 12.43 -3.23
N TYR A 4 1.96 11.47 -2.91
CA TYR A 4 1.76 10.57 -1.77
C TYR A 4 2.71 10.97 -0.65
N LEU A 5 2.14 11.34 0.51
CA LEU A 5 2.94 11.78 1.66
C LEU A 5 2.85 10.76 2.77
N PRO A 6 4.01 10.29 3.29
CA PRO A 6 3.98 9.35 4.41
C PRO A 6 3.52 10.04 5.69
N VAL A 7 2.74 9.33 6.48
CA VAL A 7 2.23 9.86 7.74
C VAL A 7 2.30 8.80 8.83
N ILE A 8 2.39 9.25 10.07
CA ILE A 8 2.29 8.38 11.24
C ILE A 8 0.82 8.22 11.60
N SER A 9 0.53 7.30 12.53
CA SER A 9 -0.84 6.89 12.82
C SER A 9 -1.77 8.03 13.19
N ASP A 10 -1.30 9.02 13.95
CA ASP A 10 -2.17 10.10 14.42
C ASP A 10 -2.73 10.98 13.30
N LYS A 11 -2.14 10.89 12.11
CA LYS A 11 -2.62 11.60 10.92
C LYS A 11 -3.57 10.77 10.08
N LEU A 12 -3.78 9.51 10.44
CA LEU A 12 -4.67 8.63 9.72
C LEU A 12 -6.12 8.82 10.19
N PRO A 13 -7.10 8.47 9.34
CA PRO A 13 -8.50 8.54 9.75
C PRO A 13 -8.85 7.55 10.85
N VAL A 14 -9.92 7.83 11.57
CA VAL A 14 -10.50 6.88 12.52
C VAL A 14 -10.94 5.62 11.78
N PRO A 15 -10.70 4.42 12.31
CA PRO A 15 -10.14 4.08 13.61
C PRO A 15 -8.62 3.91 13.65
N TYR A 16 -7.95 4.10 12.51
CA TYR A 16 -6.52 3.80 12.40
C TYR A 16 -5.66 4.72 13.24
N ASN A 17 -6.14 5.94 13.51
CA ASN A 17 -5.39 6.91 14.28
C ASN A 17 -5.15 6.49 15.73
N ALA A 18 -5.89 5.49 16.22
CA ALA A 18 -5.74 5.01 17.59
C ALA A 18 -4.68 3.92 17.76
N ASP A 19 -4.14 3.40 16.66
CA ASP A 19 -3.14 2.32 16.69
C ASP A 19 -1.78 2.85 16.28
N GLU A 20 -0.90 3.05 17.27
CA GLU A 20 0.42 3.62 17.05
C GLU A 20 1.34 2.75 16.18
N THR A 21 1.01 1.48 16.00
CA THR A 21 1.81 0.60 15.15
C THR A 21 1.54 0.81 13.67
N LEU A 22 0.47 1.54 13.33
CA LEU A 22 0.10 1.79 11.94
C LEU A 22 0.81 3.03 11.39
N LYS A 23 1.09 2.97 10.10
CA LYS A 23 1.62 4.07 9.32
C LYS A 23 0.86 4.10 8.01
N GLY A 24 1.05 5.11 7.20
CA GLY A 24 0.35 5.16 5.93
C GLY A 24 0.84 6.26 5.02
N TYR A 25 0.11 6.40 3.94
CA TYR A 25 0.30 7.50 2.98
C TYR A 25 -1.04 8.19 2.78
N ILE A 26 -0.98 9.51 2.65
CA ILE A 26 -2.14 10.28 2.24
C ILE A 26 -1.83 10.82 0.85
N GLY A 27 -2.77 10.69 -0.06
CA GLY A 27 -2.62 11.16 -1.42
C GLY A 27 -3.31 12.51 -1.59
N TYR A 28 -2.65 13.41 -2.30
CA TYR A 28 -3.18 14.72 -2.61
C TYR A 28 -3.09 14.97 -4.09
N ASP A 29 -4.12 15.60 -4.63
CA ASP A 29 -4.02 16.14 -5.98
C ASP A 29 -3.39 17.53 -5.86
N ILE A 30 -2.20 17.68 -6.42
CA ILE A 30 -1.43 18.91 -6.30
C ILE A 30 -2.21 20.11 -6.84
N GLY A 31 -2.98 19.91 -7.92
CA GLY A 31 -3.73 21.01 -8.53
C GLY A 31 -4.88 21.51 -7.68
N GLU A 32 -5.48 20.64 -6.89
CA GLU A 32 -6.68 20.97 -6.11
C GLU A 32 -6.42 21.04 -4.62
N SER A 33 -5.28 20.52 -4.16
CA SER A 33 -4.93 20.46 -2.75
C SER A 33 -5.91 19.65 -1.91
N GLU A 34 -6.61 18.71 -2.55
CA GLU A 34 -7.58 17.84 -1.87
C GLU A 34 -7.02 16.45 -1.65
N GLU A 35 -7.40 15.86 -0.53
CA GLU A 35 -7.05 14.48 -0.28
C GLU A 35 -7.83 13.59 -1.24
N CYS A 36 -7.13 12.65 -1.88
CA CYS A 36 -7.77 11.70 -2.79
C CYS A 36 -7.80 10.30 -2.23
N GLY A 37 -7.31 10.09 -1.01
CA GLY A 37 -7.35 8.80 -0.38
C GLY A 37 -6.18 8.57 0.57
N PHE A 38 -6.08 7.34 1.05
CA PHE A 38 -5.01 6.98 1.98
C PHE A 38 -4.74 5.47 1.91
N SER A 39 -3.56 5.09 2.38
CA SER A 39 -3.24 3.68 2.63
C SER A 39 -2.79 3.54 4.08
N VAL A 40 -2.97 2.34 4.62
CA VAL A 40 -2.59 2.02 6.00
C VAL A 40 -1.81 0.72 5.98
N PHE A 41 -0.68 0.70 6.68
CA PHE A 41 0.13 -0.51 6.75
C PHE A 41 0.86 -0.59 8.09
N ARG A 42 1.36 -1.78 8.39
CA ARG A 42 2.11 -2.05 9.62
C ARG A 42 3.39 -2.78 9.25
N LEU A 43 4.49 -2.37 9.86
CA LEU A 43 5.77 -3.06 9.70
C LEU A 43 6.01 -4.00 10.88
N ASN A 44 6.55 -5.18 10.60
CA ASN A 44 6.85 -6.15 11.63
C ASN A 44 8.11 -6.92 11.23
N GLY A 45 9.26 -6.33 11.57
CA GLY A 45 10.54 -6.93 11.19
C GLY A 45 10.70 -6.95 9.68
N TYR A 46 10.93 -8.13 9.11
CA TYR A 46 11.10 -8.24 7.67
C TYR A 46 9.79 -8.41 6.90
N THR A 47 8.64 -8.33 7.60
CA THR A 47 7.33 -8.40 6.95
C THR A 47 6.59 -7.09 7.10
N MET A 48 5.61 -6.88 6.25
CA MET A 48 4.66 -5.78 6.39
C MET A 48 3.28 -6.24 5.98
N GLU A 49 2.26 -5.56 6.52
CA GLU A 49 0.87 -5.82 6.17
C GLU A 49 0.27 -4.54 5.63
N ILE A 50 -0.29 -4.60 4.44
CA ILE A 50 -1.11 -3.51 3.94
C ILE A 50 -2.52 -3.75 4.48
N VAL A 51 -2.94 -2.89 5.41
CA VAL A 51 -4.18 -3.07 6.16
C VAL A 51 -5.38 -2.52 5.38
N ASP A 52 -5.19 -1.40 4.72
CA ASP A 52 -6.28 -0.78 3.96
C ASP A 52 -5.74 0.13 2.87
N VAL A 53 -6.52 0.27 1.81
CA VAL A 53 -6.26 1.22 0.73
C VAL A 53 -7.62 1.79 0.33
N ILE A 54 -7.79 3.07 0.51
CA ILE A 54 -9.06 3.76 0.27
C ILE A 54 -8.82 4.93 -0.68
N THR A 55 -9.52 4.94 -1.79
CA THR A 55 -9.53 6.08 -2.70
C THR A 55 -10.80 6.07 -3.54
N ASP A 56 -11.31 7.26 -3.84
CA ASP A 56 -12.44 7.43 -4.73
C ASP A 56 -11.98 7.67 -6.18
N CYS A 57 -10.68 7.73 -6.37
CA CYS A 57 -10.12 8.00 -7.68
C CYS A 57 -10.05 6.71 -8.50
N ASP A 58 -9.07 6.59 -9.36
CA ASP A 58 -8.98 5.46 -10.27
C ASP A 58 -8.05 4.36 -9.75
N ASP A 59 -7.94 3.29 -10.53
CA ASP A 59 -7.09 2.16 -10.19
C ASP A 59 -5.62 2.53 -10.15
N GLU A 60 -5.19 3.50 -10.98
CA GLU A 60 -3.82 3.96 -10.96
C GLU A 60 -3.46 4.62 -9.65
N THR A 61 -4.42 5.35 -9.06
CA THR A 61 -4.23 5.98 -7.77
C THR A 61 -4.07 4.92 -6.68
N ALA A 62 -4.91 3.88 -6.73
CA ALA A 62 -4.80 2.76 -5.78
C ALA A 62 -3.45 2.06 -5.92
N GLU A 63 -3.01 1.82 -7.15
CA GLU A 63 -1.71 1.21 -7.39
C GLU A 63 -0.59 2.06 -6.81
N GLY A 64 -0.68 3.38 -6.96
CA GLY A 64 0.29 4.31 -6.39
C GLY A 64 0.39 4.20 -4.87
N PHE A 65 -0.75 4.07 -4.19
CA PHE A 65 -0.77 3.86 -2.74
C PHE A 65 -0.09 2.55 -2.36
N ILE A 66 -0.36 1.48 -3.10
CA ILE A 66 0.25 0.17 -2.82
C ILE A 66 1.76 0.24 -3.03
N ARG A 67 2.20 0.80 -4.15
CA ARG A 67 3.63 0.91 -4.45
C ARG A 67 4.37 1.78 -3.45
N SER A 68 3.77 2.90 -3.06
CA SER A 68 4.37 3.79 -2.06
C SER A 68 4.53 3.07 -0.73
N SER A 69 3.51 2.32 -0.32
CA SER A 69 3.56 1.55 0.92
C SER A 69 4.65 0.48 0.86
N LEU A 70 4.76 -0.23 -0.27
CA LEU A 70 5.79 -1.25 -0.45
C LEU A 70 7.19 -0.64 -0.41
N ASN A 71 7.38 0.50 -1.06
CA ASN A 71 8.66 1.20 -1.04
C ASN A 71 9.05 1.62 0.38
N TYR A 72 8.08 2.10 1.15
CA TYR A 72 8.32 2.47 2.54
C TYR A 72 8.84 1.27 3.33
N GLY A 73 8.16 0.14 3.18
CA GLY A 73 8.58 -1.09 3.85
C GLY A 73 9.95 -1.57 3.42
N ALA A 74 10.20 -1.57 2.11
CA ALA A 74 11.48 -2.00 1.56
C ALA A 74 12.64 -1.18 2.12
N ASN A 75 12.45 0.14 2.21
CA ASN A 75 13.48 1.03 2.73
C ASN A 75 13.76 0.82 4.22
N ARG A 76 12.91 0.07 4.90
CA ARG A 76 13.05 -0.22 6.34
C ARG A 76 13.26 -1.69 6.62
N GLY A 77 13.63 -2.46 5.60
CA GLY A 77 14.02 -3.85 5.79
C GLY A 77 12.91 -4.87 5.61
N ALA A 78 11.71 -4.46 5.23
CA ALA A 78 10.66 -5.41 4.95
C ALA A 78 10.94 -6.11 3.63
N TYR A 79 10.69 -7.41 3.58
CA TYR A 79 10.94 -8.24 2.40
C TYR A 79 9.67 -8.91 1.90
N ILE A 80 8.79 -9.32 2.81
CA ILE A 80 7.52 -9.97 2.49
C ILE A 80 6.38 -9.03 2.82
N ALA A 81 5.43 -8.90 1.92
CA ALA A 81 4.25 -8.08 2.14
C ALA A 81 2.99 -8.94 2.06
N PHE A 82 2.06 -8.66 2.95
CA PHE A 82 0.72 -9.24 2.94
C PHE A 82 -0.28 -8.14 2.61
N TYR A 83 -1.19 -8.43 1.71
CA TYR A 83 -2.23 -7.48 1.34
C TYR A 83 -3.54 -7.93 1.98
N LYS A 84 -3.94 -7.24 3.02
CA LYS A 84 -5.13 -7.58 3.81
C LYS A 84 -6.31 -6.63 3.57
N ALA A 85 -6.10 -5.59 2.79
CA ALA A 85 -7.17 -4.65 2.46
C ALA A 85 -8.27 -5.37 1.68
N GLU A 86 -9.52 -5.00 1.94
CA GLU A 86 -10.64 -5.56 1.20
C GLU A 86 -10.77 -4.96 -0.18
N GLY A 87 -10.42 -3.69 -0.33
CA GLY A 87 -10.49 -3.02 -1.62
C GLY A 87 -9.27 -3.27 -2.49
N PHE A 88 -9.47 -3.13 -3.78
CA PHE A 88 -8.39 -3.16 -4.77
C PHE A 88 -7.58 -4.45 -4.80
N ARG A 89 -8.21 -5.57 -4.44
CA ARG A 89 -7.53 -6.87 -4.46
C ARG A 89 -7.07 -7.25 -5.86
N GLU A 90 -7.84 -6.90 -6.90
CA GLU A 90 -7.45 -7.22 -8.27
C GLU A 90 -6.22 -6.43 -8.70
N ILE A 91 -6.11 -5.18 -8.25
CA ILE A 91 -4.92 -4.38 -8.50
C ILE A 91 -3.71 -5.02 -7.83
N ALA A 92 -3.86 -5.47 -6.59
CA ALA A 92 -2.78 -6.15 -5.88
C ALA A 92 -2.34 -7.41 -6.63
N LYS A 93 -3.28 -8.21 -7.13
CA LYS A 93 -2.95 -9.40 -7.90
C LYS A 93 -2.21 -9.04 -9.18
N THR A 94 -2.60 -7.96 -9.83
CA THR A 94 -1.93 -7.49 -11.04
C THR A 94 -0.48 -7.11 -10.76
N LEU A 95 -0.19 -6.58 -9.57
CA LEU A 95 1.17 -6.26 -9.17
C LEU A 95 2.01 -7.50 -8.87
N GLY A 96 1.37 -8.63 -8.59
CA GLY A 96 2.10 -9.87 -8.33
C GLY A 96 1.77 -10.55 -7.01
N PHE A 97 0.91 -9.95 -6.19
CA PHE A 97 0.44 -10.63 -4.98
C PHE A 97 -0.32 -11.90 -5.34
N ARG A 98 -0.12 -12.96 -4.59
CA ARG A 98 -0.78 -14.25 -4.82
C ARG A 98 -1.38 -14.78 -3.53
N GLU A 99 -2.52 -15.45 -3.64
CA GLU A 99 -3.14 -16.04 -2.47
C GLU A 99 -2.30 -17.20 -1.94
N ASN A 100 -2.10 -17.20 -0.62
CA ASN A 100 -1.41 -18.29 0.04
C ASN A 100 -2.44 -19.32 0.55
N SER A 101 -1.98 -20.31 1.33
CA SER A 101 -2.86 -21.38 1.84
C SER A 101 -3.95 -20.87 2.79
N GLU A 102 -3.82 -19.65 3.28
CA GLU A 102 -4.80 -19.05 4.18
C GLU A 102 -5.70 -18.04 3.47
N ASN A 103 -5.64 -17.99 2.15
CA ASN A 103 -6.40 -17.07 1.30
C ASN A 103 -6.02 -15.61 1.53
N ILE A 104 -4.80 -15.36 1.98
CA ILE A 104 -4.26 -14.03 2.14
C ILE A 104 -3.32 -13.76 0.97
N LEU A 105 -3.42 -12.58 0.39
CA LEU A 105 -2.51 -12.19 -0.68
C LEU A 105 -1.14 -11.87 -0.10
N GLU A 106 -0.09 -12.44 -0.68
CA GLU A 106 1.28 -12.16 -0.23
C GLU A 106 2.24 -12.11 -1.42
N GLY A 107 3.40 -11.51 -1.20
CA GLY A 107 4.43 -11.47 -2.21
C GLY A 107 5.75 -10.96 -1.63
N GLU A 108 6.81 -11.17 -2.39
CA GLU A 108 8.13 -10.62 -2.04
C GLU A 108 8.22 -9.21 -2.60
N ILE A 109 8.54 -8.26 -1.74
CA ILE A 109 8.50 -6.84 -2.11
C ILE A 109 9.36 -6.53 -3.34
N PRO A 110 10.61 -7.04 -3.45
CA PRO A 110 11.39 -6.75 -4.66
C PRO A 110 10.70 -7.20 -5.94
N GLU A 111 10.04 -8.35 -5.92
CA GLU A 111 9.31 -8.83 -7.09
C GLU A 111 8.06 -8.00 -7.36
N LEU A 112 7.36 -7.60 -6.30
CA LEU A 112 6.15 -6.79 -6.45
C LEU A 112 6.46 -5.46 -7.10
N LEU A 113 7.55 -4.82 -6.68
CA LEU A 113 7.96 -3.53 -7.25
C LEU A 113 8.52 -3.65 -8.64
N ALA A 114 9.17 -4.76 -8.98
CA ALA A 114 9.79 -4.97 -10.29
C ALA A 114 8.89 -5.74 -11.26
N GLY A 115 7.93 -6.50 -10.74
CA GLY A 115 7.15 -7.43 -11.54
C GLY A 115 6.41 -6.80 -12.69
N HIS A 116 5.93 -5.59 -12.51
CA HIS A 116 5.21 -4.88 -13.55
C HIS A 116 6.09 -4.66 -14.78
N CYS A 117 7.34 -4.30 -14.57
CA CYS A 117 8.28 -4.11 -15.66
C CYS A 117 8.61 -5.41 -16.37
N CYS A 118 8.67 -6.51 -15.64
CA CYS A 118 9.01 -7.81 -16.18
C CYS A 118 7.93 -8.37 -17.08
N LYS A 119 6.69 -7.98 -16.89
CA LYS A 119 5.56 -8.46 -17.67
C LYS A 119 5.57 -7.98 -19.10
N ASN A 120 6.32 -6.96 -19.39
CA ASN A 120 6.36 -6.36 -20.72
C ASN A 120 7.36 -7.04 -21.64
N LYS A 121 7.94 -8.11 -21.22
CA LYS A 121 8.94 -8.83 -22.02
C LYS A 121 8.36 -10.00 -22.79
#